data_087c59a76d6648286fcbebe2504bcfe4
#
_entry.id   087c59a76d6648286fcbebe2504bcfe4
#
_cell.length_a   1.000
_cell.length_b   1.000
_cell.length_c   1.000
_cell.angle_alpha   90.00
_cell.angle_beta   90.00
_cell.angle_gamma   90.00
#
_symmetry.space_group_name_H-M   'P 1'
#
loop_
_entity.id
_entity.type
_entity.pdbx_description
1 polymer ?
#
loop_
_entity_poly.entity_id
_entity_poly.type
_entity_poly.pdbx_seq_one_letter_code
_entity_poly.pdbx_strand_id
1 'polypeptide(L)'
;MISPPREIGLPAREYYNNTKTVADYTAVLKQVVQRLAGDGFDKTAEDVVAFEKKLADVTPDTQTQEDVTKYYNPLNVKETEALVPEISFTDIISSLAPHDYKGDRLIVGSPSYMKALSVLLKDTPRETILLFLQWKIIQAFAEVVEDASIEPLRRFENVLAGKEPQAKEERWRKCLGRLDEGLEWSLSRFYVLDAFSEDSKKLGDQVVSDIKERFIFTLDQTSWMSPEVRKLGIEKVGNIIQKIGFPTKSPNVLDPEDVNKFYRDLELSKDTFFENEVAVARFQLRREWSKLGKPTNRDEWGMSAPTVNAYYNPPGNEIVFPAGIMQPPAFYGPSAPLYLAYGAFGAVSGHELSHGMFGSLQNNCRFLTDQCGIAFDSTGRHYDESGNYTNWWDDKTVEAFEESAQC
;
A
#
# COMPACT_ATOMS: atom_id res chain seq x y z
N MET A 1 -10.95 1.35 -10.08
CA MET A 1 -9.96 2.31 -10.66
C MET A 1 -8.94 1.52 -11.47
N ILE A 2 -8.48 2.08 -12.59
CA ILE A 2 -7.41 1.52 -13.43
C ILE A 2 -6.24 2.48 -13.33
N SER A 3 -5.13 2.02 -12.80
CA SER A 3 -3.93 2.84 -12.56
C SER A 3 -2.71 2.21 -13.23
N PRO A 4 -1.70 3.01 -13.61
CA PRO A 4 -0.40 2.49 -13.97
C PRO A 4 0.17 1.61 -12.84
N PRO A 5 0.96 0.58 -13.16
CA PRO A 5 1.58 -0.27 -12.14
C PRO A 5 2.61 0.54 -11.34
N ARG A 6 2.70 0.28 -10.03
CA ARG A 6 3.79 0.79 -9.19
C ARG A 6 5.06 -0.04 -9.38
N GLU A 7 4.89 -1.35 -9.52
CA GLU A 7 5.95 -2.33 -9.80
C GLU A 7 5.73 -2.96 -11.18
N ILE A 8 6.75 -2.98 -12.00
CA ILE A 8 6.66 -3.59 -13.35
C ILE A 8 7.31 -4.98 -13.32
N GLY A 9 8.61 -5.06 -13.27
CA GLY A 9 9.38 -6.28 -13.02
C GLY A 9 10.37 -6.04 -11.89
N LEU A 10 10.94 -4.83 -11.86
CA LEU A 10 11.74 -4.30 -10.76
C LEU A 10 10.84 -3.49 -9.79
N PRO A 11 11.26 -3.31 -8.52
CA PRO A 11 10.42 -2.72 -7.46
C PRO A 11 9.91 -1.30 -7.74
N ALA A 12 10.61 -0.52 -8.57
CA ALA A 12 10.19 0.81 -8.97
C ALA A 12 10.76 1.17 -10.36
N ARG A 13 10.09 2.11 -11.05
CA ARG A 13 10.51 2.57 -12.36
C ARG A 13 11.96 3.09 -12.41
N GLU A 14 12.43 3.68 -11.32
CA GLU A 14 13.77 4.27 -11.21
C GLU A 14 14.88 3.23 -11.29
N TYR A 15 14.62 1.96 -10.91
CA TYR A 15 15.59 0.87 -11.03
C TYR A 15 15.99 0.59 -12.49
N TYR A 16 15.13 0.89 -13.47
CA TYR A 16 15.44 0.72 -14.90
C TYR A 16 16.45 1.74 -15.42
N ASN A 17 16.77 2.79 -14.64
CA ASN A 17 17.84 3.74 -14.95
C ASN A 17 19.24 3.21 -14.53
N ASN A 18 19.30 2.18 -13.68
CA ASN A 18 20.55 1.58 -13.25
C ASN A 18 20.93 0.42 -14.19
N THR A 19 21.92 0.67 -15.06
CA THR A 19 22.36 -0.30 -16.08
C THR A 19 22.84 -1.63 -15.48
N LYS A 20 23.49 -1.59 -14.30
CA LYS A 20 23.94 -2.81 -13.60
C LYS A 20 22.75 -3.62 -13.12
N THR A 21 21.81 -2.99 -12.43
CA THR A 21 20.59 -3.66 -11.94
C THR A 21 19.81 -4.29 -13.09
N VAL A 22 19.65 -3.57 -14.22
CA VAL A 22 18.96 -4.09 -15.41
C VAL A 22 19.71 -5.29 -16.01
N ALA A 23 21.05 -5.24 -16.08
CA ALA A 23 21.84 -6.36 -16.58
C ALA A 23 21.74 -7.60 -15.68
N ASP A 24 21.85 -7.42 -14.37
CA ASP A 24 21.71 -8.49 -13.38
C ASP A 24 20.31 -9.10 -13.44
N TYR A 25 19.26 -8.28 -13.51
CA TYR A 25 17.87 -8.72 -13.67
C TYR A 25 17.64 -9.52 -14.96
N THR A 26 18.18 -9.04 -16.08
CA THR A 26 18.11 -9.75 -17.37
C THR A 26 18.76 -11.15 -17.28
N ALA A 27 19.92 -11.22 -16.63
CA ALA A 27 20.62 -12.48 -16.43
C ALA A 27 19.79 -13.46 -15.56
N VAL A 28 19.13 -12.95 -14.52
CA VAL A 28 18.24 -13.74 -13.66
C VAL A 28 17.04 -14.28 -14.44
N LEU A 29 16.36 -13.43 -15.22
CA LEU A 29 15.21 -13.82 -16.03
C LEU A 29 15.61 -14.93 -17.02
N LYS A 30 16.74 -14.78 -17.74
CA LYS A 30 17.27 -15.81 -18.62
C LYS A 30 17.50 -17.13 -17.89
N GLN A 31 18.18 -17.09 -16.74
CA GLN A 31 18.49 -18.30 -15.97
C GLN A 31 17.22 -19.02 -15.48
N VAL A 32 16.24 -18.31 -15.00
CA VAL A 32 14.99 -18.90 -14.52
C VAL A 32 14.20 -19.49 -15.69
N VAL A 33 14.03 -18.75 -16.79
CA VAL A 33 13.30 -19.20 -17.97
C VAL A 33 14.00 -20.44 -18.60
N GLN A 34 15.33 -20.43 -18.72
CA GLN A 34 16.08 -21.58 -19.22
C GLN A 34 15.85 -22.83 -18.37
N ARG A 35 15.82 -22.70 -17.03
CA ARG A 35 15.57 -23.82 -16.12
C ARG A 35 14.14 -24.37 -16.20
N LEU A 36 13.16 -23.50 -16.45
CA LEU A 36 11.75 -23.87 -16.48
C LEU A 36 11.28 -24.34 -17.87
N ALA A 37 11.76 -23.70 -18.94
CA ALA A 37 11.28 -23.91 -20.30
C ALA A 37 12.36 -24.43 -21.27
N GLY A 38 13.62 -24.56 -20.83
CA GLY A 38 14.73 -24.97 -21.69
C GLY A 38 15.39 -23.84 -22.45
N ASP A 39 16.24 -24.18 -23.42
CA ASP A 39 17.00 -23.21 -24.21
C ASP A 39 16.15 -22.54 -25.29
N GLY A 40 16.64 -21.41 -25.82
CA GLY A 40 16.03 -20.70 -26.95
C GLY A 40 15.25 -19.44 -26.61
N PHE A 41 15.11 -19.10 -25.31
CA PHE A 41 14.36 -17.93 -24.84
C PHE A 41 15.24 -16.69 -24.52
N ASP A 42 16.55 -16.77 -24.70
CA ASP A 42 17.48 -15.69 -24.30
C ASP A 42 17.12 -14.34 -24.92
N LYS A 43 16.83 -14.32 -26.22
CA LYS A 43 16.46 -13.10 -26.94
C LYS A 43 15.09 -12.60 -26.47
N THR A 44 14.11 -13.48 -26.29
CA THR A 44 12.79 -13.10 -25.81
C THR A 44 12.86 -12.56 -24.37
N ALA A 45 13.74 -13.13 -23.52
CA ALA A 45 14.00 -12.63 -22.17
C ALA A 45 14.58 -11.21 -22.17
N GLU A 46 15.54 -10.90 -23.08
CA GLU A 46 16.05 -9.54 -23.28
C GLU A 46 14.95 -8.59 -23.75
N ASP A 47 14.09 -9.04 -24.66
CA ASP A 47 12.99 -8.25 -25.20
C ASP A 47 11.91 -7.99 -24.13
N VAL A 48 11.69 -8.91 -23.17
CA VAL A 48 10.83 -8.69 -21.99
C VAL A 48 11.36 -7.55 -21.15
N VAL A 49 12.65 -7.57 -20.77
CA VAL A 49 13.24 -6.50 -19.95
C VAL A 49 13.24 -5.15 -20.70
N ALA A 50 13.47 -5.19 -22.02
CA ALA A 50 13.36 -3.99 -22.86
C ALA A 50 11.92 -3.45 -22.91
N PHE A 51 10.92 -4.32 -22.95
CA PHE A 51 9.51 -3.95 -22.87
C PHE A 51 9.16 -3.35 -21.50
N GLU A 52 9.59 -3.98 -20.40
CA GLU A 52 9.41 -3.46 -19.05
C GLU A 52 10.03 -2.07 -18.86
N LYS A 53 11.23 -1.85 -19.42
CA LYS A 53 11.87 -0.54 -19.41
C LYS A 53 11.02 0.51 -20.13
N LYS A 54 10.49 0.20 -21.31
CA LYS A 54 9.58 1.10 -22.03
C LYS A 54 8.30 1.38 -21.23
N LEU A 55 7.75 0.39 -20.52
CA LEU A 55 6.63 0.59 -19.59
C LEU A 55 7.01 1.53 -18.44
N ALA A 56 8.22 1.37 -17.87
CA ALA A 56 8.73 2.23 -16.82
C ALA A 56 8.90 3.68 -17.29
N ASP A 57 9.39 3.88 -18.51
CA ASP A 57 9.59 5.22 -19.11
C ASP A 57 8.29 5.99 -19.28
N VAL A 58 7.17 5.30 -19.58
CA VAL A 58 5.85 5.92 -19.77
C VAL A 58 4.99 5.93 -18.49
N THR A 59 5.40 5.22 -17.44
CA THR A 59 4.71 5.22 -16.14
C THR A 59 4.95 6.56 -15.44
N PRO A 60 3.88 7.25 -15.00
CA PRO A 60 4.02 8.48 -14.22
C PRO A 60 4.80 8.25 -12.92
N ASP A 61 5.47 9.29 -12.44
CA ASP A 61 6.10 9.26 -11.12
C ASP A 61 5.06 9.13 -9.99
N THR A 62 5.53 8.74 -8.81
CA THR A 62 4.68 8.50 -7.63
C THR A 62 3.88 9.74 -7.25
N GLN A 63 4.49 10.93 -7.31
CA GLN A 63 3.81 12.18 -7.00
C GLN A 63 2.62 12.44 -7.93
N THR A 64 2.80 12.18 -9.22
CA THR A 64 1.72 12.31 -10.22
C THR A 64 0.63 11.27 -9.99
N GLN A 65 0.98 10.06 -9.60
CA GLN A 65 0.02 8.98 -9.31
C GLN A 65 -0.79 9.22 -8.05
N GLU A 66 -0.29 10.00 -7.09
CA GLU A 66 -0.96 10.34 -5.83
C GLU A 66 -1.75 11.66 -5.89
N ASP A 67 -1.55 12.47 -6.91
CA ASP A 67 -2.27 13.73 -7.11
C ASP A 67 -3.68 13.48 -7.63
N VAL A 68 -4.70 13.63 -6.77
CA VAL A 68 -6.12 13.40 -7.09
C VAL A 68 -6.59 14.22 -8.28
N THR A 69 -6.05 15.39 -8.52
CA THR A 69 -6.40 16.25 -9.66
C THR A 69 -5.92 15.66 -10.99
N LYS A 70 -4.97 14.75 -10.95
CA LYS A 70 -4.40 14.08 -12.12
C LYS A 70 -4.94 12.67 -12.31
N TYR A 71 -5.11 11.90 -11.23
CA TYR A 71 -5.56 10.51 -11.35
C TYR A 71 -7.07 10.33 -11.40
N TYR A 72 -7.87 11.32 -11.03
CA TYR A 72 -9.32 11.20 -11.04
C TYR A 72 -9.91 11.54 -12.42
N ASN A 73 -9.82 10.60 -13.35
CA ASN A 73 -10.40 10.76 -14.69
C ASN A 73 -11.56 9.75 -14.87
N PRO A 74 -12.82 10.16 -14.58
CA PRO A 74 -13.97 9.28 -14.77
C PRO A 74 -14.31 9.13 -16.26
N LEU A 75 -14.23 7.90 -16.74
CA LEU A 75 -14.59 7.51 -18.13
C LEU A 75 -15.56 6.32 -18.09
N ASN A 76 -16.31 6.12 -19.16
CA ASN A 76 -17.04 4.86 -19.34
C ASN A 76 -16.12 3.77 -19.92
N VAL A 77 -16.60 2.51 -19.94
CA VAL A 77 -15.82 1.37 -20.44
C VAL A 77 -15.38 1.58 -21.88
N LYS A 78 -16.26 2.06 -22.76
CA LYS A 78 -15.94 2.30 -24.19
C LYS A 78 -14.90 3.40 -24.38
N GLU A 79 -15.01 4.49 -23.62
CA GLU A 79 -14.02 5.57 -23.63
C GLU A 79 -12.66 5.08 -23.14
N THR A 80 -12.65 4.19 -22.13
CA THR A 80 -11.42 3.59 -21.61
C THR A 80 -10.80 2.63 -22.64
N GLU A 81 -11.59 1.77 -23.27
CA GLU A 81 -11.12 0.88 -24.34
C GLU A 81 -10.62 1.65 -25.58
N ALA A 82 -11.19 2.83 -25.86
CA ALA A 82 -10.69 3.69 -26.93
C ALA A 82 -9.27 4.23 -26.67
N LEU A 83 -8.82 4.28 -25.40
CA LEU A 83 -7.44 4.68 -25.06
C LEU A 83 -6.43 3.54 -25.28
N VAL A 84 -6.86 2.28 -25.15
CA VAL A 84 -6.03 1.07 -25.29
C VAL A 84 -6.86 -0.07 -25.86
N PRO A 85 -7.13 -0.07 -27.18
CA PRO A 85 -8.01 -1.05 -27.84
C PRO A 85 -7.51 -2.51 -27.76
N GLU A 86 -6.26 -2.71 -27.37
CA GLU A 86 -5.64 -4.03 -27.20
C GLU A 86 -6.13 -4.76 -25.93
N ILE A 87 -6.83 -4.04 -25.02
CA ILE A 87 -7.32 -4.59 -23.75
C ILE A 87 -8.85 -4.44 -23.72
N SER A 88 -9.57 -5.56 -23.66
CA SER A 88 -11.01 -5.56 -23.45
C SER A 88 -11.35 -5.45 -21.96
N PHE A 89 -11.65 -4.25 -21.48
CA PHE A 89 -12.17 -4.08 -20.11
C PHE A 89 -13.57 -4.66 -19.95
N THR A 90 -14.34 -4.70 -21.02
CA THR A 90 -15.64 -5.37 -21.06
C THR A 90 -15.52 -6.85 -20.67
N ASP A 91 -14.55 -7.58 -21.25
CA ASP A 91 -14.34 -9.01 -20.95
C ASP A 91 -13.80 -9.21 -19.53
N ILE A 92 -12.89 -8.34 -19.08
CA ILE A 92 -12.35 -8.39 -17.71
C ILE A 92 -13.48 -8.19 -16.70
N ILE A 93 -14.30 -7.16 -16.87
CA ILE A 93 -15.43 -6.86 -15.98
C ILE A 93 -16.44 -7.99 -16.00
N SER A 94 -16.81 -8.50 -17.18
CA SER A 94 -17.79 -9.59 -17.30
C SER A 94 -17.32 -10.89 -16.66
N SER A 95 -16.01 -11.11 -16.61
CA SER A 95 -15.40 -12.32 -16.02
C SER A 95 -15.25 -12.27 -14.50
N LEU A 96 -15.07 -11.07 -13.94
CA LEU A 96 -14.67 -10.90 -12.55
C LEU A 96 -15.73 -10.21 -11.66
N ALA A 97 -16.56 -9.33 -12.25
CA ALA A 97 -17.58 -8.63 -11.51
C ALA A 97 -18.80 -9.53 -11.20
N PRO A 98 -19.59 -9.18 -10.17
CA PRO A 98 -20.88 -9.85 -9.92
C PRO A 98 -21.78 -9.83 -11.17
N HIS A 99 -22.53 -10.90 -11.41
CA HIS A 99 -23.40 -11.04 -12.60
C HIS A 99 -24.45 -9.95 -12.75
N ASP A 100 -24.85 -9.34 -11.64
CA ASP A 100 -25.82 -8.25 -11.58
C ASP A 100 -25.19 -6.85 -11.69
N TYR A 101 -23.85 -6.75 -11.74
CA TYR A 101 -23.15 -5.48 -11.90
C TYR A 101 -23.47 -4.84 -13.25
N LYS A 102 -23.92 -3.59 -13.22
CA LYS A 102 -24.33 -2.81 -14.40
C LYS A 102 -23.56 -1.50 -14.55
N GLY A 103 -22.56 -1.27 -13.69
CA GLY A 103 -21.75 -0.05 -13.78
C GLY A 103 -20.86 -0.06 -15.00
N ASP A 104 -20.77 1.08 -15.65
CA ASP A 104 -19.90 1.31 -16.81
C ASP A 104 -18.85 2.40 -16.56
N ARG A 105 -18.84 2.98 -15.33
CA ARG A 105 -17.94 4.07 -14.97
C ARG A 105 -16.64 3.51 -14.38
N LEU A 106 -15.53 3.91 -14.98
CA LEU A 106 -14.17 3.62 -14.52
C LEU A 106 -13.47 4.91 -14.14
N ILE A 107 -12.58 4.84 -13.14
CA ILE A 107 -11.62 5.92 -12.86
C ILE A 107 -10.30 5.49 -13.50
N VAL A 108 -9.82 6.26 -14.48
CA VAL A 108 -8.54 6.02 -15.15
C VAL A 108 -7.48 6.92 -14.52
N GLY A 109 -6.50 6.32 -13.87
CA GLY A 109 -5.45 7.05 -13.14
C GLY A 109 -4.51 7.85 -14.04
N SER A 110 -4.32 7.40 -15.29
CA SER A 110 -3.49 8.12 -16.27
C SER A 110 -3.93 7.81 -17.70
N PRO A 111 -4.76 8.65 -18.32
CA PRO A 111 -5.14 8.49 -19.73
C PRO A 111 -3.96 8.55 -20.70
N SER A 112 -2.90 9.31 -20.37
CA SER A 112 -1.69 9.39 -21.17
C SER A 112 -0.91 8.07 -21.15
N TYR A 113 -0.79 7.44 -19.97
CA TYR A 113 -0.20 6.11 -19.84
C TYR A 113 -0.96 5.06 -20.66
N MET A 114 -2.31 5.07 -20.62
CA MET A 114 -3.13 4.13 -21.38
C MET A 114 -2.87 4.23 -22.89
N LYS A 115 -2.78 5.47 -23.42
CA LYS A 115 -2.44 5.69 -24.82
C LYS A 115 -1.03 5.21 -25.18
N ALA A 116 -0.07 5.48 -24.32
CA ALA A 116 1.31 5.00 -24.51
C ALA A 116 1.39 3.46 -24.45
N LEU A 117 0.65 2.84 -23.51
CA LEU A 117 0.52 1.39 -23.40
C LEU A 117 -0.03 0.77 -24.68
N SER A 118 -1.05 1.36 -25.31
CA SER A 118 -1.59 0.91 -26.60
C SER A 118 -0.49 0.86 -27.68
N VAL A 119 0.32 1.91 -27.78
CA VAL A 119 1.44 1.93 -28.74
C VAL A 119 2.44 0.82 -28.44
N LEU A 120 2.83 0.67 -27.19
CA LEU A 120 3.78 -0.36 -26.76
C LEU A 120 3.27 -1.78 -27.04
N LEU A 121 1.97 -2.04 -26.79
CA LEU A 121 1.37 -3.36 -27.06
C LEU A 121 1.33 -3.68 -28.56
N LYS A 122 1.07 -2.69 -29.43
CA LYS A 122 1.11 -2.86 -30.90
C LYS A 122 2.50 -3.14 -31.42
N ASP A 123 3.50 -2.48 -30.86
CA ASP A 123 4.87 -2.56 -31.34
C ASP A 123 5.67 -3.73 -30.75
N THR A 124 5.10 -4.44 -29.76
CA THR A 124 5.78 -5.54 -29.07
C THR A 124 5.32 -6.89 -29.63
N PRO A 125 6.25 -7.81 -29.99
CA PRO A 125 5.89 -9.14 -30.45
C PRO A 125 5.04 -9.90 -29.42
N ARG A 126 4.07 -10.66 -29.90
CA ARG A 126 3.14 -11.43 -29.04
C ARG A 126 3.89 -12.39 -28.09
N GLU A 127 4.94 -13.01 -28.55
CA GLU A 127 5.78 -13.91 -27.76
C GLU A 127 6.46 -13.21 -26.56
N THR A 128 6.90 -11.98 -26.76
CA THR A 128 7.45 -11.13 -25.68
C THR A 128 6.37 -10.80 -24.65
N ILE A 129 5.18 -10.40 -25.07
CA ILE A 129 4.06 -10.13 -24.16
C ILE A 129 3.66 -11.39 -23.40
N LEU A 130 3.61 -12.55 -24.07
CA LEU A 130 3.27 -13.82 -23.42
C LEU A 130 4.29 -14.19 -22.36
N LEU A 131 5.59 -14.10 -22.68
CA LEU A 131 6.66 -14.38 -21.71
C LEU A 131 6.66 -13.37 -20.56
N PHE A 132 6.38 -12.08 -20.84
CA PHE A 132 6.20 -11.07 -19.80
C PHE A 132 5.08 -11.46 -18.80
N LEU A 133 3.92 -11.87 -19.30
CA LEU A 133 2.81 -12.30 -18.43
C LEU A 133 3.17 -13.56 -17.62
N GLN A 134 3.82 -14.54 -18.25
CA GLN A 134 4.33 -15.73 -17.56
C GLN A 134 5.36 -15.36 -16.49
N TRP A 135 6.26 -14.43 -16.80
CA TRP A 135 7.24 -13.92 -15.85
C TRP A 135 6.59 -13.25 -14.64
N LYS A 136 5.54 -12.46 -14.84
CA LYS A 136 4.76 -11.88 -13.74
C LYS A 136 4.14 -12.93 -12.82
N ILE A 137 3.67 -14.04 -13.38
CA ILE A 137 3.16 -15.18 -12.59
C ILE A 137 4.30 -15.83 -11.80
N ILE A 138 5.47 -16.03 -12.42
CA ILE A 138 6.65 -16.60 -11.74
C ILE A 138 7.07 -15.70 -10.58
N GLN A 139 7.17 -14.38 -10.79
CA GLN A 139 7.50 -13.43 -9.73
C GLN A 139 6.47 -13.46 -8.58
N ALA A 140 5.17 -13.48 -8.89
CA ALA A 140 4.11 -13.50 -7.89
C ALA A 140 4.16 -14.74 -6.96
N PHE A 141 4.64 -15.87 -7.48
CA PHE A 141 4.72 -17.13 -6.72
C PHE A 141 6.15 -17.56 -6.35
N ALA A 142 7.16 -16.70 -6.62
CA ALA A 142 8.57 -17.06 -6.38
C ALA A 142 8.86 -17.40 -4.91
N GLU A 143 8.20 -16.76 -3.98
CA GLU A 143 8.41 -17.00 -2.54
C GLU A 143 7.79 -18.31 -2.04
N VAL A 144 6.76 -18.82 -2.73
CA VAL A 144 6.05 -20.04 -2.31
C VAL A 144 6.54 -21.30 -3.01
N VAL A 145 7.31 -21.15 -4.08
CA VAL A 145 7.91 -22.28 -4.83
C VAL A 145 9.32 -22.56 -4.32
N GLU A 146 9.52 -23.64 -3.58
CA GLU A 146 10.84 -24.04 -3.06
C GLU A 146 11.59 -24.92 -4.08
N ASP A 147 11.78 -24.42 -5.30
CA ASP A 147 12.52 -25.11 -6.36
C ASP A 147 13.83 -24.38 -6.69
N ALA A 148 14.86 -25.15 -7.05
CA ALA A 148 16.17 -24.60 -7.43
C ALA A 148 16.10 -23.71 -8.68
N SER A 149 15.09 -23.88 -9.53
CA SER A 149 14.90 -23.07 -10.73
C SER A 149 14.62 -21.60 -10.39
N ILE A 150 13.97 -21.32 -9.26
CA ILE A 150 13.59 -19.97 -8.81
C ILE A 150 14.69 -19.32 -7.95
N GLU A 151 15.68 -20.08 -7.50
CA GLU A 151 16.75 -19.57 -6.63
C GLU A 151 17.48 -18.32 -7.16
N PRO A 152 17.79 -18.16 -8.45
CA PRO A 152 18.42 -16.95 -8.96
C PRO A 152 17.57 -15.70 -8.72
N LEU A 153 16.23 -15.80 -8.85
CA LEU A 153 15.31 -14.69 -8.59
C LEU A 153 15.33 -14.30 -7.12
N ARG A 154 15.18 -15.24 -6.20
CA ARG A 154 15.23 -14.98 -4.75
C ARG A 154 16.54 -14.35 -4.30
N ARG A 155 17.68 -14.79 -4.85
CA ARG A 155 18.98 -14.17 -4.56
C ARG A 155 19.04 -12.72 -5.02
N PHE A 156 18.52 -12.45 -6.20
CA PHE A 156 18.48 -11.13 -6.76
C PHE A 156 17.58 -10.19 -5.91
N GLU A 157 16.40 -10.66 -5.54
CA GLU A 157 15.46 -9.93 -4.66
C GLU A 157 16.08 -9.63 -3.29
N ASN A 158 16.79 -10.59 -2.69
CA ASN A 158 17.55 -10.36 -1.46
C ASN A 158 18.57 -9.22 -1.62
N VAL A 159 19.34 -9.22 -2.72
CA VAL A 159 20.31 -8.17 -3.00
C VAL A 159 19.63 -6.80 -3.15
N LEU A 160 18.50 -6.73 -3.87
CA LEU A 160 17.72 -5.50 -4.00
C LEU A 160 17.20 -5.00 -2.66
N ALA A 161 16.84 -5.91 -1.77
CA ALA A 161 16.39 -5.61 -0.40
C ALA A 161 17.56 -5.33 0.58
N GLY A 162 18.81 -5.25 0.10
CA GLY A 162 20.00 -5.03 0.94
C GLY A 162 20.36 -6.20 1.85
N LYS A 163 19.89 -7.41 1.54
CA LYS A 163 20.19 -8.65 2.28
C LYS A 163 21.33 -9.42 1.61
N GLU A 164 21.93 -10.35 2.36
CA GLU A 164 22.84 -11.32 1.75
C GLU A 164 22.11 -12.18 0.70
N PRO A 165 22.74 -12.48 -0.45
CA PRO A 165 22.07 -13.20 -1.55
C PRO A 165 21.42 -14.53 -1.14
N GLN A 166 22.05 -15.26 -0.20
CA GLN A 166 21.58 -16.54 0.31
C GLN A 166 20.73 -16.42 1.56
N ALA A 167 20.38 -15.21 2.00
CA ALA A 167 19.55 -14.99 3.17
C ALA A 167 18.25 -15.80 3.06
N LYS A 168 17.91 -16.51 4.11
CA LYS A 168 16.65 -17.25 4.22
C LYS A 168 15.92 -16.73 5.46
N GLU A 169 14.65 -16.45 5.28
CA GLU A 169 13.79 -16.19 6.41
C GLU A 169 13.55 -17.46 7.21
N GLU A 170 13.48 -17.34 8.53
CA GLU A 170 13.13 -18.47 9.39
C GLU A 170 11.73 -19.00 9.04
N ARG A 171 11.61 -20.33 8.95
CA ARG A 171 10.37 -20.98 8.47
C ARG A 171 9.11 -20.50 9.23
N TRP A 172 9.21 -20.34 10.54
CA TRP A 172 8.06 -19.90 11.34
C TRP A 172 7.59 -18.49 10.97
N ARG A 173 8.51 -17.56 10.67
CA ARG A 173 8.20 -16.20 10.20
C ARG A 173 7.47 -16.25 8.86
N LYS A 174 8.03 -17.01 7.91
CA LYS A 174 7.39 -17.22 6.61
C LYS A 174 5.98 -17.79 6.75
N CYS A 175 5.79 -18.80 7.62
CA CYS A 175 4.46 -19.38 7.86
C CYS A 175 3.49 -18.36 8.48
N LEU A 176 3.93 -17.55 9.44
CA LEU A 176 3.09 -16.50 10.02
C LEU A 176 2.72 -15.43 8.99
N GLY A 177 3.67 -15.01 8.13
CA GLY A 177 3.39 -14.08 7.04
C GLY A 177 2.31 -14.63 6.09
N ARG A 178 2.40 -15.90 5.69
CA ARG A 178 1.36 -16.54 4.84
C ARG A 178 0.00 -16.66 5.54
N LEU A 179 -0.02 -16.91 6.84
CA LEU A 179 -1.26 -16.87 7.62
C LEU A 179 -1.85 -15.47 7.69
N ASP A 180 -1.01 -14.44 7.86
CA ASP A 180 -1.45 -13.05 7.88
C ASP A 180 -1.99 -12.59 6.52
N GLU A 181 -1.37 -13.02 5.42
CA GLU A 181 -1.85 -12.73 4.07
C GLU A 181 -3.15 -13.46 3.72
N GLY A 182 -3.33 -14.71 4.15
CA GLY A 182 -4.44 -15.57 3.71
C GLY A 182 -5.56 -15.73 4.72
N LEU A 183 -5.25 -15.71 6.01
CA LEU A 183 -6.17 -15.96 7.11
C LEU A 183 -6.07 -14.85 8.20
N GLU A 184 -5.91 -13.61 7.75
CA GLU A 184 -5.63 -12.42 8.56
C GLU A 184 -6.58 -12.24 9.74
N TRP A 185 -7.87 -12.54 9.58
CA TRP A 185 -8.85 -12.39 10.66
C TRP A 185 -8.84 -13.55 11.66
N SER A 186 -8.49 -14.75 11.20
CA SER A 186 -8.25 -15.88 12.08
C SER A 186 -7.02 -15.64 12.96
N LEU A 187 -5.92 -15.18 12.37
CA LEU A 187 -4.70 -14.80 13.09
C LEU A 187 -4.98 -13.63 14.05
N SER A 188 -5.71 -12.62 13.59
CA SER A 188 -6.13 -11.47 14.39
C SER A 188 -6.89 -11.89 15.65
N ARG A 189 -7.79 -12.87 15.53
CA ARG A 189 -8.54 -13.38 16.69
C ARG A 189 -7.62 -13.94 17.77
N PHE A 190 -6.69 -14.82 17.40
CA PHE A 190 -5.76 -15.41 18.36
C PHE A 190 -4.85 -14.36 18.98
N TYR A 191 -4.32 -13.44 18.17
CA TYR A 191 -3.48 -12.36 18.63
C TYR A 191 -4.19 -11.45 19.64
N VAL A 192 -5.40 -11.02 19.34
CA VAL A 192 -6.18 -10.12 20.22
C VAL A 192 -6.51 -10.79 21.53
N LEU A 193 -6.91 -12.07 21.53
CA LEU A 193 -7.26 -12.81 22.75
C LEU A 193 -6.07 -12.99 23.69
N ASP A 194 -4.84 -13.04 23.15
CA ASP A 194 -3.61 -13.24 23.94
C ASP A 194 -2.95 -11.91 24.32
N ALA A 195 -2.85 -10.95 23.40
CA ALA A 195 -1.93 -9.82 23.50
C ALA A 195 -2.60 -8.45 23.66
N PHE A 196 -3.95 -8.33 23.59
CA PHE A 196 -4.59 -7.02 23.58
C PHE A 196 -5.84 -6.95 24.47
N SER A 197 -5.78 -6.12 25.52
CA SER A 197 -6.86 -5.99 26.49
C SER A 197 -7.86 -4.89 26.10
N GLU A 198 -9.10 -5.01 26.59
CA GLU A 198 -10.13 -3.96 26.49
C GLU A 198 -9.71 -2.64 27.13
N ASP A 199 -8.92 -2.68 28.21
CA ASP A 199 -8.41 -1.47 28.86
C ASP A 199 -7.34 -0.79 28.02
N SER A 200 -6.49 -1.54 27.31
CA SER A 200 -5.56 -1.01 26.32
C SER A 200 -6.30 -0.33 25.16
N LYS A 201 -7.39 -0.97 24.69
CA LYS A 201 -8.25 -0.38 23.64
C LYS A 201 -8.87 0.94 24.07
N LYS A 202 -9.43 1.00 25.29
CA LYS A 202 -10.03 2.22 25.83
C LYS A 202 -8.99 3.35 25.99
N LEU A 203 -7.80 3.02 26.53
CA LEU A 203 -6.73 4.00 26.66
C LEU A 203 -6.25 4.50 25.31
N GLY A 204 -6.11 3.61 24.31
CA GLY A 204 -5.74 4.01 22.96
C GLY A 204 -6.79 4.92 22.33
N ASP A 205 -8.06 4.59 22.47
CA ASP A 205 -9.17 5.42 22.00
C ASP A 205 -9.17 6.82 22.65
N GLN A 206 -8.89 6.89 23.96
CA GLN A 206 -8.76 8.15 24.68
C GLN A 206 -7.57 8.98 24.16
N VAL A 207 -6.38 8.37 24.02
CA VAL A 207 -5.19 9.10 23.50
C VAL A 207 -5.45 9.65 22.11
N VAL A 208 -6.03 8.85 21.20
CA VAL A 208 -6.37 9.34 19.84
C VAL A 208 -7.38 10.48 19.89
N SER A 209 -8.39 10.38 20.75
CA SER A 209 -9.40 11.45 20.92
C SER A 209 -8.77 12.75 21.41
N ASP A 210 -7.90 12.68 22.42
CA ASP A 210 -7.23 13.86 22.98
C ASP A 210 -6.28 14.52 21.96
N ILE A 211 -5.51 13.69 21.22
CA ILE A 211 -4.65 14.19 20.12
C ILE A 211 -5.49 14.84 19.03
N LYS A 212 -6.65 14.26 18.67
CA LYS A 212 -7.57 14.82 17.69
C LYS A 212 -8.12 16.18 18.15
N GLU A 213 -8.53 16.30 19.40
CA GLU A 213 -8.99 17.56 19.99
C GLU A 213 -7.88 18.63 19.97
N ARG A 214 -6.67 18.24 20.37
CA ARG A 214 -5.51 19.15 20.33
C ARG A 214 -5.15 19.55 18.91
N PHE A 215 -5.24 18.66 17.95
CA PHE A 215 -5.01 18.94 16.54
C PHE A 215 -6.03 19.98 16.02
N ILE A 216 -7.32 19.84 16.34
CA ILE A 216 -8.37 20.82 16.02
C ILE A 216 -8.06 22.19 16.63
N PHE A 217 -7.67 22.20 17.90
CA PHE A 217 -7.28 23.44 18.58
C PHE A 217 -6.09 24.12 17.88
N THR A 218 -5.09 23.34 17.48
CA THR A 218 -3.91 23.87 16.78
C THR A 218 -4.29 24.41 15.40
N LEU A 219 -5.16 23.73 14.65
CA LEU A 219 -5.67 24.21 13.36
C LEU A 219 -6.38 25.57 13.53
N ASP A 220 -7.17 25.73 14.58
CA ASP A 220 -7.89 26.99 14.84
C ASP A 220 -6.95 28.19 15.08
N GLN A 221 -5.77 27.95 15.62
CA GLN A 221 -4.75 28.96 15.90
C GLN A 221 -3.81 29.26 14.71
N THR A 222 -3.88 28.50 13.60
CA THR A 222 -2.96 28.68 12.47
C THR A 222 -3.21 30.00 11.74
N SER A 223 -2.16 30.81 11.60
CA SER A 223 -2.24 32.13 10.95
C SER A 223 -2.08 32.08 9.42
N TRP A 224 -1.48 31.02 8.88
CA TRP A 224 -1.21 30.86 7.45
C TRP A 224 -2.40 30.25 6.68
N MET A 225 -3.40 29.68 7.35
CA MET A 225 -4.64 29.20 6.72
C MET A 225 -5.68 30.32 6.64
N SER A 226 -6.41 30.43 5.52
CA SER A 226 -7.60 31.30 5.48
C SER A 226 -8.68 30.79 6.46
N PRO A 227 -9.56 31.67 6.96
CA PRO A 227 -10.64 31.24 7.86
C PRO A 227 -11.51 30.13 7.28
N GLU A 228 -11.78 30.15 5.97
CA GLU A 228 -12.59 29.18 5.27
C GLU A 228 -11.89 27.81 5.25
N VAL A 229 -10.59 27.77 4.91
CA VAL A 229 -9.79 26.54 4.88
C VAL A 229 -9.65 25.95 6.28
N ARG A 230 -9.42 26.79 7.31
CA ARG A 230 -9.41 26.34 8.71
C ARG A 230 -10.71 25.66 9.10
N LYS A 231 -11.85 26.31 8.81
CA LYS A 231 -13.17 25.77 9.12
C LYS A 231 -13.38 24.40 8.48
N LEU A 232 -13.07 24.26 7.19
CA LEU A 232 -13.18 22.99 6.47
C LEU A 232 -12.22 21.93 7.03
N GLY A 233 -11.01 22.32 7.41
CA GLY A 233 -10.04 21.44 8.05
C GLY A 233 -10.52 20.91 9.40
N ILE A 234 -11.02 21.79 10.26
CA ILE A 234 -11.61 21.43 11.56
C ILE A 234 -12.81 20.49 11.37
N GLU A 235 -13.70 20.80 10.44
CA GLU A 235 -14.85 19.94 10.11
C GLU A 235 -14.39 18.56 9.63
N LYS A 236 -13.38 18.50 8.74
CA LYS A 236 -12.83 17.25 8.24
C LYS A 236 -12.24 16.40 9.36
N VAL A 237 -11.40 16.98 10.23
CA VAL A 237 -10.80 16.28 11.37
C VAL A 237 -11.89 15.83 12.35
N GLY A 238 -12.88 16.70 12.63
CA GLY A 238 -14.03 16.35 13.47
C GLY A 238 -14.77 15.10 12.99
N ASN A 239 -14.86 14.91 11.67
CA ASN A 239 -15.55 13.79 11.02
C ASN A 239 -14.64 12.56 10.78
N ILE A 240 -13.37 12.57 11.19
CA ILE A 240 -12.51 11.40 11.11
C ILE A 240 -13.02 10.31 12.05
N ILE A 241 -13.24 9.11 11.50
CA ILE A 241 -13.57 7.91 12.26
C ILE A 241 -12.26 7.31 12.76
N GLN A 242 -12.20 6.99 14.06
CA GLN A 242 -11.07 6.27 14.65
C GLN A 242 -11.41 4.81 14.89
N LYS A 243 -10.51 3.92 14.51
CA LYS A 243 -10.61 2.47 14.65
C LYS A 243 -9.42 1.96 15.44
N ILE A 244 -9.68 1.37 16.62
CA ILE A 244 -8.65 1.02 17.60
C ILE A 244 -8.61 -0.49 17.83
N GLY A 245 -7.41 -1.07 17.68
CA GLY A 245 -7.09 -2.44 18.07
C GLY A 245 -7.47 -3.49 17.03
N PHE A 246 -8.76 -3.70 16.81
CA PHE A 246 -9.26 -4.77 15.94
C PHE A 246 -10.71 -4.54 15.48
N PRO A 247 -11.12 -5.15 14.35
CA PRO A 247 -12.49 -5.02 13.86
C PRO A 247 -13.49 -5.80 14.73
N THR A 248 -14.66 -5.19 14.95
CA THR A 248 -15.77 -5.76 15.75
C THR A 248 -17.03 -6.01 14.94
N LYS A 249 -16.98 -5.79 13.61
CA LYS A 249 -18.15 -5.93 12.75
C LYS A 249 -17.86 -6.60 11.41
N SER A 250 -16.74 -6.34 10.78
CA SER A 250 -16.50 -6.78 9.40
C SER A 250 -15.08 -7.33 9.18
N PRO A 251 -14.82 -8.57 9.63
CA PRO A 251 -15.64 -9.40 10.54
C PRO A 251 -15.48 -8.99 12.01
N ASN A 252 -16.37 -9.48 12.89
CA ASN A 252 -16.11 -9.46 14.32
C ASN A 252 -15.08 -10.55 14.67
N VAL A 253 -13.84 -10.17 14.88
CA VAL A 253 -12.76 -11.14 15.16
C VAL A 253 -12.91 -11.87 16.51
N LEU A 254 -13.73 -11.34 17.44
CA LEU A 254 -14.03 -12.02 18.71
C LEU A 254 -15.11 -13.09 18.55
N ASP A 255 -15.87 -13.07 17.46
CA ASP A 255 -16.90 -14.08 17.17
C ASP A 255 -16.35 -15.10 16.16
N PRO A 256 -16.10 -16.37 16.56
CA PRO A 256 -15.59 -17.39 15.66
C PRO A 256 -16.54 -17.70 14.50
N GLU A 257 -17.86 -17.55 14.69
CA GLU A 257 -18.84 -17.81 13.64
C GLU A 257 -18.78 -16.72 12.56
N ASP A 258 -18.55 -15.46 12.93
CA ASP A 258 -18.40 -14.37 11.96
C ASP A 258 -17.09 -14.50 11.17
N VAL A 259 -16.01 -14.95 11.83
CA VAL A 259 -14.75 -15.28 11.15
C VAL A 259 -14.92 -16.47 10.20
N ASN A 260 -15.59 -17.54 10.63
CA ASN A 260 -15.88 -18.69 9.77
C ASN A 260 -16.74 -18.30 8.57
N LYS A 261 -17.74 -17.45 8.78
CA LYS A 261 -18.59 -16.92 7.70
C LYS A 261 -17.79 -16.09 6.70
N PHE A 262 -16.77 -15.35 7.16
CA PHE A 262 -15.90 -14.57 6.29
C PHE A 262 -15.13 -15.47 5.31
N TYR A 263 -14.60 -16.62 5.79
CA TYR A 263 -13.78 -17.55 5.00
C TYR A 263 -14.57 -18.75 4.41
N ARG A 264 -15.90 -18.76 4.49
CA ARG A 264 -16.71 -19.92 4.06
C ARG A 264 -16.49 -20.39 2.62
N ASP A 265 -16.06 -19.47 1.72
CA ASP A 265 -15.82 -19.76 0.31
C ASP A 265 -14.33 -20.02 0.03
N LEU A 266 -13.50 -20.16 1.06
CA LEU A 266 -12.09 -20.51 0.99
C LEU A 266 -11.87 -21.96 1.41
N GLU A 267 -11.51 -22.80 0.46
CA GLU A 267 -11.19 -24.21 0.70
C GLU A 267 -9.67 -24.39 0.71
N LEU A 268 -9.14 -24.93 1.81
CA LEU A 268 -7.72 -25.21 2.00
C LEU A 268 -7.50 -26.68 2.36
N SER A 269 -6.39 -27.26 1.92
CA SER A 269 -5.97 -28.61 2.26
C SER A 269 -4.63 -28.61 2.98
N LYS A 270 -4.48 -29.46 3.99
CA LYS A 270 -3.20 -29.61 4.72
C LYS A 270 -2.06 -30.17 3.89
N ASP A 271 -2.37 -30.79 2.77
CA ASP A 271 -1.41 -31.56 1.96
C ASP A 271 -0.98 -30.83 0.67
N THR A 272 -1.53 -29.63 0.39
CA THR A 272 -1.35 -28.90 -0.89
C THR A 272 -1.02 -27.43 -0.66
N PHE A 273 0.25 -27.12 -0.37
CA PHE A 273 0.65 -25.76 -0.03
C PHE A 273 0.48 -24.77 -1.20
N PHE A 274 0.99 -25.10 -2.39
CA PHE A 274 0.92 -24.21 -3.55
C PHE A 274 -0.53 -23.95 -4.00
N GLU A 275 -1.34 -25.00 -4.03
CA GLU A 275 -2.76 -24.90 -4.37
C GLU A 275 -3.53 -24.03 -3.36
N ASN A 276 -3.14 -24.09 -2.08
CA ASN A 276 -3.70 -23.21 -1.04
C ASN A 276 -3.36 -21.73 -1.32
N GLU A 277 -2.14 -21.40 -1.69
CA GLU A 277 -1.74 -20.03 -2.07
C GLU A 277 -2.56 -19.52 -3.27
N VAL A 278 -2.77 -20.38 -4.27
CA VAL A 278 -3.64 -20.05 -5.42
C VAL A 278 -5.10 -19.87 -4.98
N ALA A 279 -5.58 -20.71 -4.06
CA ALA A 279 -6.95 -20.58 -3.52
C ALA A 279 -7.14 -19.27 -2.75
N VAL A 280 -6.17 -18.89 -1.92
CA VAL A 280 -6.15 -17.61 -1.19
C VAL A 280 -6.17 -16.43 -2.17
N ALA A 281 -5.28 -16.42 -3.16
CA ALA A 281 -5.23 -15.35 -4.16
C ALA A 281 -6.57 -15.20 -4.92
N ARG A 282 -7.20 -16.32 -5.29
CA ARG A 282 -8.53 -16.32 -5.95
C ARG A 282 -9.63 -15.84 -5.02
N PHE A 283 -9.58 -16.23 -3.74
CA PHE A 283 -10.55 -15.80 -2.73
C PHE A 283 -10.47 -14.28 -2.54
N GLN A 284 -9.27 -13.73 -2.36
CA GLN A 284 -9.06 -12.29 -2.22
C GLN A 284 -9.54 -11.52 -3.45
N LEU A 285 -9.18 -11.99 -4.66
CA LEU A 285 -9.63 -11.37 -5.91
C LEU A 285 -11.16 -11.34 -6.01
N ARG A 286 -11.84 -12.48 -5.72
CA ARG A 286 -13.30 -12.53 -5.74
C ARG A 286 -13.94 -11.59 -4.72
N ARG A 287 -13.36 -11.48 -3.52
CA ARG A 287 -13.84 -10.56 -2.49
C ARG A 287 -13.74 -9.11 -2.95
N GLU A 288 -12.59 -8.69 -3.49
CA GLU A 288 -12.42 -7.33 -3.99
C GLU A 288 -13.42 -7.01 -5.11
N TRP A 289 -13.55 -7.89 -6.08
CA TRP A 289 -14.51 -7.69 -7.17
C TRP A 289 -15.98 -7.75 -6.71
N SER A 290 -16.27 -8.50 -5.65
CA SER A 290 -17.62 -8.57 -5.07
C SER A 290 -18.12 -7.26 -4.47
N LYS A 291 -17.25 -6.29 -4.24
CA LYS A 291 -17.59 -4.95 -3.72
C LYS A 291 -18.21 -4.06 -4.79
N LEU A 292 -18.03 -4.39 -6.07
CA LEU A 292 -18.55 -3.58 -7.16
C LEU A 292 -20.08 -3.49 -7.11
N GLY A 293 -20.59 -2.28 -7.28
CA GLY A 293 -22.03 -2.01 -7.22
C GLY A 293 -22.63 -1.96 -5.82
N LYS A 294 -21.82 -2.16 -4.77
CA LYS A 294 -22.26 -2.07 -3.37
C LYS A 294 -21.82 -0.76 -2.74
N PRO A 295 -22.55 -0.26 -1.73
CA PRO A 295 -22.07 0.84 -0.90
C PRO A 295 -20.75 0.47 -0.21
N THR A 296 -19.89 1.47 -0.03
CA THR A 296 -18.63 1.30 0.72
C THR A 296 -18.92 0.81 2.14
N ASN A 297 -18.34 -0.33 2.50
CA ASN A 297 -18.42 -0.84 3.85
C ASN A 297 -17.38 -0.13 4.73
N ARG A 298 -17.85 0.80 5.56
CA ARG A 298 -16.99 1.59 6.45
C ARG A 298 -16.49 0.81 7.68
N ASP A 299 -17.01 -0.39 7.92
CA ASP A 299 -16.57 -1.23 9.04
C ASP A 299 -15.39 -2.15 8.66
N GLU A 300 -15.02 -2.23 7.36
CA GLU A 300 -13.84 -2.98 6.89
C GLU A 300 -12.53 -2.36 7.37
N TRP A 301 -11.56 -3.22 7.66
CA TRP A 301 -10.18 -2.84 7.97
C TRP A 301 -9.25 -3.26 6.82
N GLY A 302 -8.23 -2.46 6.57
CA GLY A 302 -7.19 -2.76 5.56
C GLY A 302 -5.94 -3.43 6.11
N MET A 303 -5.87 -3.62 7.45
CA MET A 303 -4.76 -4.28 8.12
C MET A 303 -5.27 -5.24 9.18
N SER A 304 -4.60 -6.37 9.36
CA SER A 304 -4.85 -7.34 10.42
C SER A 304 -4.48 -6.80 11.79
N ALA A 305 -5.03 -7.37 12.88
CA ALA A 305 -4.75 -6.90 14.23
C ALA A 305 -3.28 -7.02 14.67
N PRO A 306 -2.48 -8.05 14.29
CA PRO A 306 -1.07 -8.12 14.65
C PRO A 306 -0.16 -7.18 13.86
N THR A 307 -0.66 -6.47 12.85
CA THR A 307 0.15 -5.56 12.01
C THR A 307 0.76 -4.43 12.86
N VAL A 308 2.09 -4.27 12.77
CA VAL A 308 2.82 -3.17 13.43
C VAL A 308 2.86 -1.98 12.49
N ASN A 309 1.71 -1.35 12.29
CA ASN A 309 1.54 -0.16 11.48
C ASN A 309 0.20 0.52 11.81
N ALA A 310 -0.04 1.71 11.25
CA ALA A 310 -1.31 2.42 11.26
C ALA A 310 -1.57 3.01 9.88
N TYR A 311 -2.76 3.53 9.62
CA TYR A 311 -3.04 4.20 8.35
C TYR A 311 -4.21 5.17 8.44
N TYR A 312 -4.16 6.21 7.60
CA TYR A 312 -5.32 7.02 7.23
C TYR A 312 -5.92 6.50 5.91
N ASN A 313 -7.22 6.32 5.86
CA ASN A 313 -7.97 5.91 4.65
C ASN A 313 -8.79 7.10 4.10
N PRO A 314 -8.36 7.76 3.00
CA PRO A 314 -9.04 8.92 2.45
C PRO A 314 -10.50 8.67 2.06
N PRO A 315 -10.88 7.58 1.36
CA PRO A 315 -12.27 7.30 1.01
C PRO A 315 -13.20 7.12 2.21
N GLY A 316 -12.69 6.58 3.32
CA GLY A 316 -13.40 6.38 4.56
C GLY A 316 -13.39 7.61 5.48
N ASN A 317 -12.45 8.53 5.28
CA ASN A 317 -12.06 9.56 6.24
C ASN A 317 -11.87 8.95 7.65
N GLU A 318 -10.98 7.99 7.74
CA GLU A 318 -10.75 7.18 8.94
C GLU A 318 -9.27 6.96 9.23
N ILE A 319 -8.92 6.89 10.50
CA ILE A 319 -7.61 6.48 11.00
C ILE A 319 -7.74 5.15 11.72
N VAL A 320 -6.80 4.24 11.47
CA VAL A 320 -6.87 2.86 11.94
C VAL A 320 -5.57 2.47 12.61
N PHE A 321 -5.67 1.98 13.84
CA PHE A 321 -4.55 1.57 14.69
C PHE A 321 -4.72 0.10 15.10
N PRO A 322 -4.14 -0.87 14.39
CA PRO A 322 -4.14 -2.27 14.78
C PRO A 322 -3.52 -2.50 16.16
N ALA A 323 -3.91 -3.56 16.84
CA ALA A 323 -3.38 -3.92 18.15
C ALA A 323 -1.85 -4.14 18.15
N GLY A 324 -1.28 -4.50 17.00
CA GLY A 324 0.15 -4.74 16.82
C GLY A 324 1.02 -3.51 17.05
N ILE A 325 0.57 -2.31 16.59
CA ILE A 325 1.31 -1.07 16.86
C ILE A 325 1.09 -0.58 18.30
N MET A 326 0.03 -1.04 18.94
CA MET A 326 -0.29 -0.71 20.32
C MET A 326 0.37 -1.68 21.31
N GLN A 327 1.67 -1.90 21.12
CA GLN A 327 2.54 -2.75 21.95
C GLN A 327 3.82 -1.98 22.30
N PRO A 328 4.56 -2.39 23.36
CA PRO A 328 5.87 -1.81 23.66
C PRO A 328 6.83 -1.90 22.46
N PRO A 329 7.64 -0.87 22.17
CA PRO A 329 7.83 0.35 22.94
C PRO A 329 6.88 1.51 22.63
N ALA A 330 5.98 1.39 21.62
CA ALA A 330 5.08 2.46 21.23
C ALA A 330 3.92 2.69 22.21
N PHE A 331 3.45 1.60 22.88
CA PHE A 331 2.33 1.67 23.80
C PHE A 331 2.46 0.59 24.89
N TYR A 332 2.54 1.02 26.16
CA TYR A 332 2.74 0.13 27.30
C TYR A 332 1.44 -0.25 28.03
N GLY A 333 0.28 0.20 27.53
CA GLY A 333 -1.01 -0.04 28.16
C GLY A 333 -1.24 0.79 29.44
N PRO A 334 -2.35 0.54 30.15
CA PRO A 334 -2.79 1.37 31.27
C PRO A 334 -1.94 1.25 32.55
N SER A 335 -1.06 0.26 32.64
CA SER A 335 -0.19 0.06 33.80
C SER A 335 1.05 0.96 33.81
N ALA A 336 1.38 1.58 32.67
CA ALA A 336 2.52 2.49 32.54
C ALA A 336 2.10 3.95 32.75
N PRO A 337 3.05 4.86 33.04
CA PRO A 337 2.74 6.29 33.09
C PRO A 337 2.17 6.81 31.78
N LEU A 338 1.07 7.58 31.84
CA LEU A 338 0.33 8.04 30.68
C LEU A 338 1.15 8.86 29.68
N TYR A 339 2.13 9.63 30.18
CA TYR A 339 2.99 10.44 29.30
C TYR A 339 3.76 9.59 28.27
N LEU A 340 4.04 8.31 28.54
CA LEU A 340 4.66 7.40 27.59
C LEU A 340 3.70 7.09 26.42
N ALA A 341 2.41 6.88 26.71
CA ALA A 341 1.40 6.65 25.68
C ALA A 341 1.21 7.90 24.81
N TYR A 342 1.12 9.09 25.41
CA TYR A 342 0.99 10.33 24.64
C TYR A 342 2.25 10.67 23.85
N GLY A 343 3.46 10.44 24.40
CA GLY A 343 4.72 10.72 23.70
C GLY A 343 4.97 9.82 22.51
N ALA A 344 4.65 8.53 22.60
CA ALA A 344 4.93 7.57 21.55
C ALA A 344 3.70 7.31 20.67
N PHE A 345 2.62 6.75 21.22
CA PHE A 345 1.42 6.44 20.46
C PHE A 345 0.66 7.71 20.02
N GLY A 346 0.72 8.77 20.84
CA GLY A 346 0.18 10.07 20.46
C GLY A 346 0.90 10.68 19.25
N ALA A 347 2.23 10.49 19.11
CA ALA A 347 2.96 10.90 17.92
C ALA A 347 2.51 10.14 16.67
N VAL A 348 2.30 8.82 16.76
CA VAL A 348 1.72 8.02 15.67
C VAL A 348 0.32 8.51 15.32
N SER A 349 -0.51 8.82 16.33
CA SER A 349 -1.87 9.34 16.13
C SER A 349 -1.87 10.68 15.40
N GLY A 350 -0.96 11.58 15.77
CA GLY A 350 -0.77 12.87 15.09
C GLY A 350 -0.29 12.71 13.65
N HIS A 351 0.55 11.72 13.38
CA HIS A 351 1.00 11.36 12.02
C HIS A 351 -0.18 10.96 11.13
N GLU A 352 -1.05 10.05 11.59
CA GLU A 352 -2.22 9.63 10.80
C GLU A 352 -3.23 10.76 10.60
N LEU A 353 -3.43 11.61 11.60
CA LEU A 353 -4.27 12.81 11.44
C LEU A 353 -3.70 13.78 10.40
N SER A 354 -2.37 13.90 10.35
CA SER A 354 -1.70 14.75 9.35
C SER A 354 -1.90 14.23 7.92
N HIS A 355 -1.91 12.92 7.69
CA HIS A 355 -2.29 12.33 6.41
C HIS A 355 -3.71 12.74 5.99
N GLY A 356 -4.63 12.83 6.95
CA GLY A 356 -6.00 13.27 6.73
C GLY A 356 -6.12 14.73 6.29
N MET A 357 -5.17 15.59 6.68
CA MET A 357 -5.20 17.01 6.35
C MET A 357 -4.39 17.36 5.10
N PHE A 358 -3.24 16.73 4.93
CA PHE A 358 -2.23 17.17 3.97
C PHE A 358 -1.93 16.13 2.89
N GLY A 359 -2.54 14.95 2.93
CA GLY A 359 -2.27 13.85 2.01
C GLY A 359 -0.95 13.14 2.31
N SER A 360 -0.23 12.69 1.27
CA SER A 360 1.10 12.12 1.46
C SER A 360 2.10 13.21 1.87
N LEU A 361 3.18 12.82 2.54
CA LEU A 361 4.27 13.74 2.92
C LEU A 361 4.79 14.57 1.73
N GLN A 362 4.76 14.01 0.51
CA GLN A 362 5.17 14.71 -0.72
C GLN A 362 4.19 15.82 -1.11
N ASN A 363 2.88 15.62 -0.93
CA ASN A 363 1.88 16.67 -1.12
C ASN A 363 1.98 17.75 -0.04
N ASN A 364 2.42 17.39 1.17
CA ASN A 364 2.72 18.33 2.23
C ASN A 364 3.93 19.21 1.88
N CYS A 365 4.98 18.61 1.34
CA CYS A 365 6.15 19.37 0.89
C CYS A 365 5.75 20.39 -0.18
N ARG A 366 4.92 20.01 -1.16
CA ARG A 366 4.44 20.92 -2.20
C ARG A 366 3.54 22.02 -1.64
N PHE A 367 2.63 21.69 -0.73
CA PHE A 367 1.79 22.67 -0.06
C PHE A 367 2.64 23.65 0.78
N LEU A 368 3.61 23.16 1.53
CA LEU A 368 4.55 23.98 2.29
C LEU A 368 5.43 24.84 1.37
N THR A 369 5.87 24.31 0.23
CA THR A 369 6.66 25.03 -0.77
C THR A 369 5.85 26.15 -1.41
N ASP A 370 4.62 25.84 -1.86
CA ASP A 370 3.78 26.80 -2.59
C ASP A 370 3.16 27.87 -1.67
N GLN A 371 2.90 27.56 -0.40
CA GLN A 371 2.22 28.44 0.55
C GLN A 371 3.15 29.06 1.61
N CYS A 372 4.24 28.38 1.97
CA CYS A 372 5.15 28.81 3.03
C CYS A 372 6.56 29.14 2.54
N GLY A 373 6.86 28.96 1.25
CA GLY A 373 8.18 29.23 0.68
C GLY A 373 9.28 28.25 1.16
N ILE A 374 8.91 27.08 1.69
CA ILE A 374 9.84 26.06 2.20
C ILE A 374 10.16 25.10 1.07
N ALA A 375 11.41 25.05 0.63
CA ALA A 375 11.86 24.13 -0.44
C ALA A 375 12.39 22.81 0.14
N PHE A 376 11.91 21.69 -0.41
CA PHE A 376 12.41 20.37 -0.12
C PHE A 376 12.93 19.72 -1.40
N ASP A 377 14.00 18.94 -1.30
CA ASP A 377 14.46 18.11 -2.41
C ASP A 377 13.66 16.80 -2.52
N SER A 378 13.95 16.00 -3.56
CA SER A 378 13.32 14.71 -3.80
C SER A 378 13.54 13.66 -2.69
N THR A 379 14.43 13.95 -1.74
CA THR A 379 14.72 13.08 -0.58
C THR A 379 14.05 13.58 0.70
N GLY A 380 13.24 14.65 0.63
CA GLY A 380 12.57 15.28 1.78
C GLY A 380 13.51 16.14 2.64
N ARG A 381 14.69 16.53 2.10
CA ARG A 381 15.61 17.42 2.80
C ARG A 381 15.23 18.87 2.57
N HIS A 382 15.27 19.64 3.64
CA HIS A 382 15.01 21.07 3.62
C HIS A 382 16.29 21.85 3.32
N TYR A 383 16.19 22.83 2.43
CA TYR A 383 17.25 23.78 2.12
C TYR A 383 16.76 25.19 2.40
N ASP A 384 17.62 26.03 3.00
CA ASP A 384 17.33 27.44 3.18
C ASP A 384 17.37 28.20 1.83
N GLU A 385 16.95 29.47 1.85
CA GLU A 385 16.95 30.35 0.66
C GLU A 385 18.34 30.52 0.02
N SER A 386 19.41 30.18 0.75
CA SER A 386 20.80 30.22 0.29
C SER A 386 21.27 28.87 -0.28
N GLY A 387 20.41 27.83 -0.28
CA GLY A 387 20.71 26.50 -0.78
C GLY A 387 21.54 25.64 0.18
N ASN A 388 21.61 26.00 1.48
CA ASN A 388 22.28 25.19 2.48
C ASN A 388 21.32 24.17 3.09
N TYR A 389 21.83 22.96 3.32
CA TYR A 389 21.08 21.92 4.01
C TYR A 389 20.78 22.35 5.45
N THR A 390 19.49 22.37 5.81
CA THR A 390 19.03 22.55 7.18
C THR A 390 18.42 21.25 7.67
N ASN A 391 18.79 20.84 8.87
CA ASN A 391 18.20 19.66 9.50
C ASN A 391 16.74 20.01 9.83
N TRP A 392 15.79 19.18 9.41
CA TRP A 392 14.35 19.39 9.69
C TRP A 392 14.05 19.41 11.20
N TRP A 393 14.96 18.86 11.98
CA TRP A 393 14.97 18.82 13.43
C TRP A 393 15.95 19.86 13.99
N ASP A 394 16.00 21.06 13.40
CA ASP A 394 16.73 22.16 14.01
C ASP A 394 16.12 22.55 15.37
N ASP A 395 16.90 23.26 16.19
CA ASP A 395 16.53 23.62 17.56
C ASP A 395 15.17 24.30 17.64
N LYS A 396 14.74 25.04 16.60
CA LYS A 396 13.43 25.73 16.56
C LYS A 396 12.27 24.77 16.35
N THR A 397 12.46 23.71 15.59
CA THR A 397 11.45 22.69 15.38
C THR A 397 11.33 21.81 16.63
N VAL A 398 12.43 21.56 17.31
CA VAL A 398 12.48 20.87 18.61
C VAL A 398 11.83 21.75 19.68
N GLU A 399 12.13 23.06 19.75
CA GLU A 399 11.47 24.01 20.66
C GLU A 399 9.96 24.09 20.43
N ALA A 400 9.52 24.16 19.19
CA ALA A 400 8.08 24.15 18.85
C ALA A 400 7.40 22.80 19.21
N PHE A 401 8.13 21.70 19.13
CA PHE A 401 7.67 20.38 19.56
C PHE A 401 7.67 20.25 21.10
N GLU A 402 8.69 20.78 21.77
CA GLU A 402 8.80 20.83 23.25
C GLU A 402 7.75 21.79 23.84
N GLU A 403 7.48 22.95 23.23
CA GLU A 403 6.40 23.83 23.65
C GLU A 403 5.02 23.19 23.45
N SER A 404 4.83 22.38 22.40
CA SER A 404 3.59 21.61 22.20
C SER A 404 3.47 20.40 23.12
N ALA A 405 4.58 19.90 23.64
CA ALA A 405 4.64 18.76 24.59
C ALA A 405 4.57 19.19 26.07
N GLN A 406 4.57 20.48 26.35
CA GLN A 406 4.41 21.01 27.73
C GLN A 406 2.93 21.19 28.15
N CYS A 407 2.03 20.53 27.44
CA CYS A 407 0.61 20.45 27.86
C CYS A 407 0.34 19.13 28.55
#